data_61bfc6eeeb1966b6f44be2969d87dbbc
#
_entry.id   61bfc6eeeb1966b6f44be2969d87dbbc
#
_cell.length_a   1.000
_cell.length_b   1.000
_cell.length_c   1.000
_cell.angle_alpha   90.00
_cell.angle_beta   90.00
_cell.angle_gamma   90.00
#
_symmetry.space_group_name_H-M   'P 1'
#
loop_
_entity.id
_entity.type
_entity.pdbx_description
1 polymer ?
#
loop_
_entity_poly.entity_id
_entity_poly.type
_entity_poly.pdbx_seq_one_letter_code
_entity_poly.pdbx_strand_id
1 'polypeptide(L)'
;MLLSVYGGRSGGVGSILFQTGLRLCAALLVCTLKLAMAASAVSPDVLAKYEPVIGLEVHVQLLTTTKIFCGCANKFGSEPNTNICPVCIGLPGALPVLNAKAVEFATLASLALNCEVRERSIFARKNYFYPDLPKGYQISQFDKPIAENGWIEVPTAAGGTKRIGITRLHMEEDAGKSIHDGFSDSATRTYLDLNRCGTPLTEIVSEPDIRTPDEAFEYLTRLKEILLYTSVSDCNMEEGSLRCDANVSVRLKGAPKLGTKAEVKNVNSFRFVREALEYEIERQIDILEGGGRVVQETRLWNASEGRTFSMRSKEQAHDYRYFPEPDLPPLILSPEFIAQKRAELPELPEARRKRMIEEYELSVKDAHTLTSSRENADRFEAAAKTAKNPRRVANILISELGGRLNALGLELEQSPISMAGVVLAADLLEDGKISSKQMKGLFDICFEKKEDFPAVYEREKPEQITDTSAIEKLIDEVIAANPKQVEQYRAGKKTLAGFFVGQVMRASKGQANPALLNELVTKKLES
;
A
#
# COMPACT_ATOMS: atom_id res chain seq x y z
N MET A 1 -54.73 -16.09 -3.84
CA MET A 1 -56.03 -16.07 -3.15
C MET A 1 -56.02 -14.83 -2.27
N LEU A 2 -56.86 -13.86 -2.64
CA LEU A 2 -57.03 -12.57 -1.99
C LEU A 2 -57.54 -12.72 -0.55
N LEU A 3 -57.13 -11.82 0.34
CA LEU A 3 -58.02 -11.23 1.35
C LEU A 3 -57.48 -9.85 1.77
N SER A 4 -58.21 -8.85 1.32
CA SER A 4 -58.25 -7.46 1.76
C SER A 4 -59.10 -7.37 3.03
N VAL A 5 -58.66 -6.60 4.04
CA VAL A 5 -59.57 -5.96 5.00
C VAL A 5 -59.06 -4.59 5.43
N TYR A 6 -59.92 -3.61 5.32
CA TYR A 6 -60.00 -2.21 5.75
C TYR A 6 -59.47 -1.93 7.18
N GLY A 7 -58.69 -0.87 7.44
CA GLY A 7 -59.18 0.51 7.67
C GLY A 7 -59.37 0.85 9.13
N GLY A 8 -58.61 1.81 9.66
CA GLY A 8 -58.85 2.42 10.99
C GLY A 8 -57.69 3.33 11.42
N ARG A 9 -57.85 4.64 11.20
CA ARG A 9 -56.98 5.68 11.78
C ARG A 9 -57.20 5.80 13.27
N SER A 10 -56.17 5.72 14.08
CA SER A 10 -56.09 6.47 15.34
C SER A 10 -54.61 6.75 15.68
N GLY A 11 -54.38 7.95 16.11
CA GLY A 11 -53.09 8.61 16.13
C GLY A 11 -52.09 8.18 17.20
N GLY A 12 -50.87 8.51 16.88
CA GLY A 12 -49.94 9.27 17.69
C GLY A 12 -49.15 8.56 18.78
N VAL A 13 -47.85 8.65 18.67
CA VAL A 13 -46.82 8.63 19.73
C VAL A 13 -46.26 7.27 20.18
N GLY A 14 -47.00 6.18 20.13
CA GLY A 14 -46.48 4.87 20.59
C GLY A 14 -45.56 4.12 19.60
N SER A 15 -45.67 4.42 18.29
CA SER A 15 -44.94 3.67 17.25
C SER A 15 -43.51 4.09 17.03
N ILE A 16 -43.13 5.31 17.40
CA ILE A 16 -41.75 5.85 17.20
C ILE A 16 -40.82 5.29 18.27
N LEU A 17 -41.26 5.13 19.49
CA LEU A 17 -40.48 4.54 20.58
C LEU A 17 -40.25 3.04 20.43
N PHE A 18 -41.16 2.31 19.79
CA PHE A 18 -41.03 0.87 19.55
C PHE A 18 -40.07 0.58 18.38
N GLN A 19 -40.04 1.41 17.33
CA GLN A 19 -39.13 1.25 16.21
C GLN A 19 -37.68 1.67 16.55
N THR A 20 -37.48 2.66 17.40
CA THR A 20 -36.16 3.04 17.90
C THR A 20 -35.60 2.00 18.87
N GLY A 21 -36.41 1.41 19.74
CA GLY A 21 -35.97 0.31 20.61
C GLY A 21 -35.54 -0.95 19.86
N LEU A 22 -36.31 -1.35 18.82
CA LEU A 22 -35.95 -2.50 17.97
C LEU A 22 -34.68 -2.26 17.12
N ARG A 23 -34.45 -1.04 16.64
CA ARG A 23 -33.22 -0.69 15.91
C ARG A 23 -32.01 -0.64 16.83
N LEU A 24 -32.14 -0.16 18.07
CA LEU A 24 -31.03 -0.20 19.05
C LEU A 24 -30.73 -1.64 19.49
N CYS A 25 -31.74 -2.47 19.74
CA CYS A 25 -31.54 -3.89 20.05
C CYS A 25 -30.94 -4.66 18.89
N ALA A 26 -31.35 -4.41 17.65
CA ALA A 26 -30.77 -5.03 16.47
C ALA A 26 -29.31 -4.55 16.24
N ALA A 27 -29.02 -3.26 16.45
CA ALA A 27 -27.68 -2.73 16.36
C ALA A 27 -26.76 -3.24 17.49
N LEU A 28 -27.27 -3.37 18.71
CA LEU A 28 -26.52 -4.00 19.82
C LEU A 28 -26.32 -5.51 19.60
N LEU A 29 -27.34 -6.22 19.08
CA LEU A 29 -27.22 -7.64 18.75
C LEU A 29 -26.22 -7.89 17.61
N VAL A 30 -26.21 -7.03 16.58
CA VAL A 30 -25.24 -7.07 15.48
C VAL A 30 -23.84 -6.68 15.97
N CYS A 31 -23.75 -5.73 16.91
CA CYS A 31 -22.47 -5.34 17.51
C CYS A 31 -21.94 -6.42 18.47
N THR A 32 -22.78 -7.04 19.28
CA THR A 32 -22.39 -8.18 20.13
C THR A 32 -22.12 -9.46 19.34
N LEU A 33 -22.85 -9.72 18.24
CA LEU A 33 -22.52 -10.80 17.31
C LEU A 33 -21.19 -10.52 16.56
N LYS A 34 -20.92 -9.29 16.13
CA LYS A 34 -19.61 -8.92 15.55
C LYS A 34 -18.47 -8.97 16.56
N LEU A 35 -18.70 -8.60 17.83
CA LEU A 35 -17.70 -8.79 18.89
C LEU A 35 -17.52 -10.27 19.28
N ALA A 36 -18.56 -11.08 19.19
CA ALA A 36 -18.48 -12.53 19.46
C ALA A 36 -17.84 -13.31 18.30
N MET A 37 -17.85 -12.76 17.07
CA MET A 37 -17.14 -13.35 15.91
C MET A 37 -15.66 -12.93 15.82
N ALA A 38 -15.21 -12.02 16.68
CA ALA A 38 -13.83 -11.53 16.74
C ALA A 38 -13.02 -12.11 17.91
N ALA A 39 -13.59 -13.05 18.68
CA ALA A 39 -12.81 -13.81 19.65
C ALA A 39 -12.21 -15.03 18.93
N SER A 40 -10.90 -15.07 18.72
CA SER A 40 -10.15 -16.26 18.32
C SER A 40 -10.65 -17.46 19.15
N ALA A 41 -11.08 -18.53 18.47
CA ALA A 41 -11.50 -19.77 19.12
C ALA A 41 -10.31 -20.43 19.88
N VAL A 42 -9.08 -20.09 19.50
CA VAL A 42 -7.82 -20.62 20.04
C VAL A 42 -7.27 -19.67 21.10
N SER A 43 -7.01 -20.19 22.31
CA SER A 43 -6.43 -19.37 23.38
C SER A 43 -5.00 -18.91 23.05
N PRO A 44 -4.55 -17.73 23.52
CA PRO A 44 -3.18 -17.25 23.32
C PRO A 44 -2.10 -18.25 23.74
N ASP A 45 -2.34 -19.03 24.81
CA ASP A 45 -1.41 -20.03 25.30
C ASP A 45 -1.28 -21.21 24.32
N VAL A 46 -2.33 -21.56 23.60
CA VAL A 46 -2.31 -22.60 22.56
C VAL A 46 -1.62 -22.06 21.31
N LEU A 47 -1.97 -20.85 20.86
CA LEU A 47 -1.28 -20.20 19.74
C LEU A 47 0.24 -20.12 19.98
N ALA A 48 0.64 -19.84 21.23
CA ALA A 48 2.05 -19.75 21.60
C ALA A 48 2.84 -21.07 21.46
N LYS A 49 2.18 -22.24 21.41
CA LYS A 49 2.84 -23.55 21.19
C LYS A 49 3.21 -23.79 19.73
N TYR A 50 2.54 -23.12 18.82
CA TYR A 50 2.70 -23.33 17.39
C TYR A 50 3.53 -22.22 16.72
N GLU A 51 4.13 -22.58 15.60
CA GLU A 51 4.84 -21.67 14.71
C GLU A 51 4.21 -21.75 13.31
N PRO A 52 3.63 -20.66 12.81
CA PRO A 52 3.21 -20.59 11.41
C PRO A 52 4.42 -20.59 10.48
N VAL A 53 4.26 -21.19 9.32
CA VAL A 53 5.23 -21.17 8.22
C VAL A 53 4.49 -20.75 6.96
N ILE A 54 4.84 -19.59 6.43
CA ILE A 54 4.14 -18.93 5.34
C ILE A 54 5.11 -18.70 4.20
N GLY A 55 4.67 -19.01 2.97
CA GLY A 55 5.31 -18.65 1.72
C GLY A 55 4.30 -17.97 0.80
N LEU A 56 4.75 -17.02 0.01
CA LEU A 56 3.92 -16.24 -0.89
C LEU A 56 4.37 -16.44 -2.34
N GLU A 57 3.39 -16.57 -3.24
CA GLU A 57 3.57 -16.57 -4.68
C GLU A 57 2.92 -15.30 -5.22
N VAL A 58 3.72 -14.37 -5.74
CA VAL A 58 3.24 -13.05 -6.18
C VAL A 58 3.43 -12.92 -7.68
N HIS A 59 2.31 -12.73 -8.39
CA HIS A 59 2.28 -12.51 -9.83
C HIS A 59 2.17 -11.01 -10.12
N VAL A 60 3.03 -10.51 -11.00
CA VAL A 60 3.15 -9.08 -11.30
C VAL A 60 3.15 -8.88 -12.81
N GLN A 61 2.17 -8.15 -13.34
CA GLN A 61 2.14 -7.76 -14.74
C GLN A 61 3.15 -6.64 -14.98
N LEU A 62 3.89 -6.74 -16.10
CA LEU A 62 4.90 -5.77 -16.48
C LEU A 62 4.32 -4.69 -17.40
N LEU A 63 4.71 -3.43 -17.18
CA LEU A 63 4.25 -2.24 -17.91
C LEU A 63 4.88 -2.11 -19.32
N THR A 64 4.82 -3.17 -20.10
CA THR A 64 5.24 -3.11 -21.51
C THR A 64 4.11 -2.54 -22.38
N THR A 65 4.45 -1.93 -23.51
CA THR A 65 3.44 -1.46 -24.48
C THR A 65 2.80 -2.60 -25.26
N THR A 66 3.50 -3.72 -25.43
CA THR A 66 3.00 -4.89 -26.15
C THR A 66 3.12 -6.14 -25.27
N LYS A 67 2.36 -7.17 -25.63
CA LYS A 67 2.37 -8.47 -24.95
C LYS A 67 3.74 -9.14 -25.03
N ILE A 68 3.92 -10.22 -24.22
CA ILE A 68 5.23 -10.86 -24.07
C ILE A 68 5.72 -11.56 -25.35
N PHE A 69 4.82 -12.12 -26.16
CA PHE A 69 5.19 -12.90 -27.34
C PHE A 69 4.58 -12.42 -28.66
N CYS A 70 3.89 -11.28 -28.67
CA CYS A 70 3.28 -10.70 -29.87
C CYS A 70 3.17 -9.18 -29.80
N GLY A 71 2.77 -8.56 -30.92
CA GLY A 71 2.62 -7.10 -31.04
C GLY A 71 1.27 -6.54 -30.56
N CYS A 72 0.35 -7.35 -30.00
CA CYS A 72 -0.89 -6.82 -29.43
C CYS A 72 -0.58 -5.87 -28.28
N ALA A 73 -1.40 -4.82 -28.12
CA ALA A 73 -1.22 -3.87 -27.03
C ALA A 73 -1.37 -4.56 -25.65
N ASN A 74 -0.52 -4.21 -24.71
CA ASN A 74 -0.66 -4.60 -23.31
C ASN A 74 -1.43 -3.51 -22.57
N LYS A 75 -2.78 -3.53 -22.69
CA LYS A 75 -3.65 -2.48 -22.16
C LYS A 75 -4.87 -3.07 -21.46
N PHE A 76 -5.12 -2.61 -20.25
CA PHE A 76 -6.33 -2.92 -19.48
C PHE A 76 -7.55 -2.14 -20.02
N GLY A 77 -8.76 -2.71 -19.85
CA GLY A 77 -10.03 -2.02 -20.12
C GLY A 77 -10.41 -1.90 -21.60
N SER A 78 -9.77 -2.64 -22.52
CA SER A 78 -10.22 -2.76 -23.89
C SER A 78 -11.49 -3.59 -23.98
N GLU A 79 -12.34 -3.33 -25.00
CA GLU A 79 -13.53 -4.16 -25.30
C GLU A 79 -13.14 -5.65 -25.39
N PRO A 80 -13.91 -6.58 -24.82
CA PRO A 80 -13.57 -7.99 -24.77
C PRO A 80 -13.22 -8.57 -26.16
N ASN A 81 -12.13 -9.33 -26.20
CA ASN A 81 -11.63 -10.01 -27.39
C ASN A 81 -11.28 -9.12 -28.59
N THR A 82 -11.05 -7.83 -28.38
CA THR A 82 -10.62 -6.92 -29.45
C THR A 82 -9.11 -6.78 -29.55
N ASN A 83 -8.36 -7.22 -28.55
CA ASN A 83 -6.91 -7.10 -28.46
C ASN A 83 -6.25 -8.49 -28.43
N ILE A 84 -6.51 -9.27 -29.47
CA ILE A 84 -6.02 -10.64 -29.65
C ILE A 84 -5.44 -10.84 -31.05
N CYS A 85 -4.52 -11.79 -31.18
CA CYS A 85 -3.94 -12.21 -32.47
C CYS A 85 -3.69 -13.71 -32.48
N PRO A 86 -3.37 -14.33 -33.64
CA PRO A 86 -3.08 -15.76 -33.74
C PRO A 86 -2.04 -16.26 -32.74
N VAL A 87 -1.04 -15.45 -32.38
CA VAL A 87 0.00 -15.85 -31.41
C VAL A 87 -0.56 -15.98 -29.99
N CYS A 88 -1.22 -14.93 -29.46
CA CYS A 88 -1.67 -14.93 -28.08
C CYS A 88 -2.85 -15.89 -27.82
N ILE A 89 -3.60 -16.29 -28.85
CA ILE A 89 -4.64 -17.33 -28.74
C ILE A 89 -4.19 -18.70 -29.22
N GLY A 90 -2.93 -18.83 -29.68
CA GLY A 90 -2.33 -20.13 -30.02
C GLY A 90 -2.87 -20.80 -31.25
N LEU A 91 -3.15 -20.06 -32.32
CA LEU A 91 -3.57 -20.68 -33.60
C LEU A 91 -2.42 -21.47 -34.21
N PRO A 92 -2.70 -22.59 -34.92
CA PRO A 92 -1.70 -23.39 -35.58
C PRO A 92 -0.80 -22.58 -36.52
N GLY A 93 0.52 -22.75 -36.41
CA GLY A 93 1.52 -22.07 -37.23
C GLY A 93 1.93 -20.67 -36.74
N ALA A 94 1.33 -20.16 -35.69
CA ALA A 94 1.75 -18.91 -35.06
C ALA A 94 2.91 -19.17 -34.09
N LEU A 95 4.01 -18.41 -34.20
CA LEU A 95 5.20 -18.56 -33.38
C LEU A 95 5.38 -17.36 -32.42
N PRO A 96 5.80 -17.61 -31.17
CA PRO A 96 6.08 -16.56 -30.20
C PRO A 96 7.37 -15.80 -30.55
N VAL A 97 7.39 -14.49 -30.29
CA VAL A 97 8.60 -13.64 -30.36
C VAL A 97 8.75 -12.89 -29.05
N LEU A 98 9.82 -13.16 -28.30
CA LEU A 98 10.04 -12.61 -26.97
C LEU A 98 10.20 -11.07 -26.98
N ASN A 99 9.43 -10.39 -26.18
CA ASN A 99 9.50 -8.94 -25.98
C ASN A 99 10.73 -8.56 -25.14
N ALA A 100 11.68 -7.86 -25.78
CA ALA A 100 12.91 -7.42 -25.10
C ALA A 100 12.63 -6.52 -23.88
N LYS A 101 11.58 -5.66 -23.95
CA LYS A 101 11.23 -4.79 -22.82
C LYS A 101 10.71 -5.56 -21.61
N ALA A 102 10.03 -6.68 -21.81
CA ALA A 102 9.63 -7.56 -20.72
C ALA A 102 10.86 -8.18 -20.03
N VAL A 103 11.88 -8.56 -20.80
CA VAL A 103 13.16 -9.05 -20.26
C VAL A 103 13.88 -7.97 -19.46
N GLU A 104 13.95 -6.74 -19.99
CA GLU A 104 14.53 -5.60 -19.25
C GLU A 104 13.83 -5.38 -17.90
N PHE A 105 12.50 -5.34 -17.88
CA PHE A 105 11.73 -5.13 -16.67
C PHE A 105 11.88 -6.29 -15.67
N ALA A 106 11.85 -7.53 -16.14
CA ALA A 106 12.09 -8.69 -15.27
C ALA A 106 13.51 -8.67 -14.67
N THR A 107 14.52 -8.25 -15.45
CA THR A 107 15.89 -8.09 -14.96
C THR A 107 16.00 -6.98 -13.93
N LEU A 108 15.38 -5.81 -14.16
CA LEU A 108 15.35 -4.71 -13.19
C LEU A 108 14.67 -5.11 -11.88
N ALA A 109 13.50 -5.77 -11.96
CA ALA A 109 12.79 -6.29 -10.80
C ALA A 109 13.68 -7.28 -10.02
N SER A 110 14.32 -8.22 -10.72
CA SER A 110 15.23 -9.21 -10.11
C SER A 110 16.38 -8.54 -9.35
N LEU A 111 17.03 -7.56 -9.97
CA LEU A 111 18.15 -6.83 -9.35
C LEU A 111 17.70 -6.00 -8.16
N ALA A 112 16.53 -5.36 -8.24
CA ALA A 112 15.95 -4.57 -7.14
C ALA A 112 15.54 -5.44 -5.93
N LEU A 113 15.19 -6.71 -6.20
CA LEU A 113 14.86 -7.72 -5.19
C LEU A 113 16.09 -8.51 -4.70
N ASN A 114 17.29 -8.03 -4.99
CA ASN A 114 18.58 -8.66 -4.63
C ASN A 114 18.76 -10.09 -5.17
N CYS A 115 18.07 -10.45 -6.25
CA CYS A 115 18.22 -11.76 -6.87
C CYS A 115 19.53 -11.86 -7.69
N GLU A 116 20.00 -13.08 -7.80
CA GLU A 116 21.08 -13.47 -8.73
C GLU A 116 20.47 -13.68 -10.11
N VAL A 117 20.70 -12.74 -11.04
CA VAL A 117 20.24 -12.85 -12.43
C VAL A 117 21.07 -13.87 -13.17
N ARG A 118 20.43 -14.83 -13.82
CA ARG A 118 21.07 -15.90 -14.59
C ARG A 118 21.47 -15.40 -15.97
N GLU A 119 22.70 -15.68 -16.39
CA GLU A 119 23.15 -15.40 -17.76
C GLU A 119 22.42 -16.23 -18.81
N ARG A 120 21.89 -17.39 -18.42
CA ARG A 120 21.15 -18.28 -19.29
C ARG A 120 19.89 -18.80 -18.60
N SER A 121 18.73 -18.53 -19.19
CA SER A 121 17.45 -19.06 -18.75
C SER A 121 16.68 -19.71 -19.91
N ILE A 122 15.67 -20.52 -19.59
CA ILE A 122 14.94 -21.30 -20.60
C ILE A 122 13.44 -21.17 -20.32
N PHE A 123 12.70 -20.84 -21.36
CA PHE A 123 11.25 -20.94 -21.33
C PHE A 123 10.81 -22.40 -21.47
N ALA A 124 9.76 -22.76 -20.76
CA ALA A 124 9.15 -24.08 -20.76
C ALA A 124 7.63 -23.97 -20.94
N ARG A 125 7.02 -25.03 -21.46
CA ARG A 125 5.56 -25.16 -21.49
C ARG A 125 5.06 -25.77 -20.22
N LYS A 126 4.16 -25.05 -19.51
CA LYS A 126 3.37 -25.52 -18.38
C LYS A 126 2.02 -25.96 -18.90
N ASN A 127 1.81 -27.28 -19.01
CA ASN A 127 0.62 -27.81 -19.69
C ASN A 127 -0.55 -27.97 -18.72
N TYR A 128 -1.65 -27.28 -18.99
CA TYR A 128 -2.93 -27.43 -18.30
C TYR A 128 -4.06 -26.87 -19.17
N PHE A 129 -5.29 -27.34 -18.92
CA PHE A 129 -6.43 -27.03 -19.78
C PHE A 129 -7.46 -26.20 -19.02
N TYR A 130 -7.63 -24.95 -19.46
CA TYR A 130 -8.70 -24.06 -19.02
C TYR A 130 -9.29 -23.36 -20.23
N PRO A 131 -10.59 -23.00 -20.19
CA PRO A 131 -11.24 -22.30 -21.32
C PRO A 131 -10.58 -20.98 -21.68
N ASP A 132 -10.03 -20.26 -20.71
CA ASP A 132 -9.32 -18.97 -20.87
C ASP A 132 -7.82 -19.13 -21.21
N LEU A 133 -7.36 -20.37 -21.43
CA LEU A 133 -6.02 -20.68 -21.93
C LEU A 133 -6.12 -21.47 -23.24
N PRO A 134 -6.43 -20.81 -24.39
CA PRO A 134 -6.76 -21.50 -25.65
C PRO A 134 -5.63 -22.34 -26.21
N LYS A 135 -4.37 -22.04 -25.90
CA LYS A 135 -3.20 -22.86 -26.28
C LYS A 135 -3.15 -24.21 -25.60
N GLY A 136 -3.81 -24.38 -24.44
CA GLY A 136 -3.68 -25.57 -23.60
C GLY A 136 -2.36 -25.65 -22.82
N TYR A 137 -1.52 -24.63 -22.91
CA TYR A 137 -0.29 -24.46 -22.13
C TYR A 137 0.03 -23.00 -21.92
N GLN A 138 0.78 -22.70 -20.89
CA GLN A 138 1.35 -21.39 -20.58
C GLN A 138 2.85 -21.46 -20.82
N ILE A 139 3.40 -20.48 -21.56
CA ILE A 139 4.85 -20.31 -21.67
C ILE A 139 5.33 -19.63 -20.37
N SER A 140 6.19 -20.32 -19.65
CA SER A 140 6.71 -19.95 -18.33
C SER A 140 8.19 -20.35 -18.23
N GLN A 141 8.81 -20.21 -17.07
CA GLN A 141 10.14 -20.73 -16.78
C GLN A 141 10.03 -21.66 -15.56
N PHE A 142 10.66 -22.82 -15.59
CA PHE A 142 10.54 -23.82 -14.51
C PHE A 142 11.86 -24.03 -13.76
N ASP A 143 12.76 -24.86 -14.30
CA ASP A 143 14.03 -25.24 -13.68
C ASP A 143 15.17 -24.25 -13.97
N LYS A 144 14.98 -23.32 -14.91
CA LYS A 144 15.95 -22.30 -15.30
C LYS A 144 15.30 -20.93 -15.40
N PRO A 145 14.88 -20.36 -14.26
CA PRO A 145 14.26 -19.05 -14.21
C PRO A 145 15.27 -17.96 -14.56
N ILE A 146 14.78 -16.72 -14.77
CA ILE A 146 15.65 -15.57 -15.06
C ILE A 146 16.48 -15.17 -13.83
N ALA A 147 15.98 -15.38 -12.60
CA ALA A 147 16.71 -15.03 -11.39
C ALA A 147 16.29 -15.89 -10.18
N GLU A 148 17.20 -16.02 -9.22
CA GLU A 148 17.03 -16.82 -7.99
C GLU A 148 17.74 -16.15 -6.80
N ASN A 149 17.55 -16.73 -5.60
CA ASN A 149 18.31 -16.38 -4.37
C ASN A 149 18.21 -14.90 -3.97
N GLY A 150 17.03 -14.30 -4.14
CA GLY A 150 16.78 -12.92 -3.74
C GLY A 150 16.35 -12.79 -2.28
N TRP A 151 16.10 -11.56 -1.86
CA TRP A 151 15.57 -11.28 -0.53
C TRP A 151 15.00 -9.86 -0.40
N ILE A 152 14.08 -9.69 0.56
CA ILE A 152 13.55 -8.38 1.00
C ILE A 152 13.70 -8.28 2.51
N GLU A 153 14.07 -7.12 3.03
CA GLU A 153 14.04 -6.82 4.47
C GLU A 153 12.67 -6.27 4.87
N VAL A 154 12.08 -6.85 5.91
CA VAL A 154 10.82 -6.40 6.50
C VAL A 154 11.03 -5.98 7.95
N PRO A 155 10.30 -4.95 8.46
CA PRO A 155 10.36 -4.59 9.86
C PRO A 155 9.76 -5.70 10.73
N THR A 156 10.26 -5.85 11.96
CA THR A 156 9.73 -6.79 12.94
C THR A 156 9.02 -6.06 14.08
N ALA A 157 8.02 -6.70 14.68
CA ALA A 157 7.29 -6.13 15.82
C ALA A 157 8.19 -5.84 17.05
N ALA A 158 9.30 -6.56 17.18
CA ALA A 158 10.28 -6.36 18.24
C ALA A 158 11.25 -5.18 17.98
N GLY A 159 11.13 -4.52 16.84
CA GLY A 159 12.10 -3.56 16.32
C GLY A 159 13.24 -4.25 15.58
N GLY A 160 13.81 -3.55 14.59
CA GLY A 160 14.80 -4.11 13.68
C GLY A 160 14.19 -4.67 12.37
N THR A 161 14.98 -5.42 11.62
CA THR A 161 14.59 -5.99 10.33
C THR A 161 14.83 -7.50 10.28
N LYS A 162 14.05 -8.18 9.43
CA LYS A 162 14.17 -9.60 9.13
C LYS A 162 14.25 -9.76 7.61
N ARG A 163 15.17 -10.59 7.14
CA ARG A 163 15.23 -10.98 5.73
C ARG A 163 14.23 -12.09 5.46
N ILE A 164 13.45 -11.90 4.40
CA ILE A 164 12.60 -12.92 3.80
C ILE A 164 13.21 -13.26 2.46
N GLY A 165 13.58 -14.52 2.27
CA GLY A 165 14.20 -15.01 1.04
C GLY A 165 13.21 -15.04 -0.13
N ILE A 166 13.76 -14.94 -1.32
CA ILE A 166 13.05 -15.16 -2.60
C ILE A 166 13.73 -16.32 -3.28
N THR A 167 13.01 -17.42 -3.44
CA THR A 167 13.51 -18.63 -4.11
C THR A 167 13.85 -18.34 -5.56
N ARG A 168 12.90 -17.68 -6.27
CA ARG A 168 13.06 -17.33 -7.68
C ARG A 168 12.15 -16.20 -8.11
N LEU A 169 12.55 -15.56 -9.18
CA LEU A 169 11.71 -14.74 -10.04
C LEU A 169 11.77 -15.35 -11.44
N HIS A 170 10.61 -15.62 -12.04
CA HIS A 170 10.55 -16.14 -13.39
C HIS A 170 9.53 -15.40 -14.24
N MET A 171 9.74 -15.43 -15.55
CA MET A 171 8.86 -14.80 -16.53
C MET A 171 7.84 -15.80 -17.04
N GLU A 172 6.63 -15.33 -17.27
CA GLU A 172 5.55 -16.08 -17.90
C GLU A 172 4.54 -15.18 -18.61
N GLU A 173 3.63 -15.78 -19.34
CA GLU A 173 2.48 -15.09 -19.93
C GLU A 173 1.24 -15.27 -19.05
N ASP A 174 0.38 -14.25 -18.99
CA ASP A 174 -0.92 -14.38 -18.32
C ASP A 174 -1.93 -15.12 -19.22
N ALA A 175 -2.88 -15.82 -18.60
CA ALA A 175 -4.04 -16.41 -19.26
C ALA A 175 -5.13 -15.36 -19.52
N GLY A 176 -6.17 -15.72 -20.27
CA GLY A 176 -7.37 -14.90 -20.43
C GLY A 176 -8.17 -14.78 -19.14
N LYS A 177 -9.39 -14.30 -19.25
CA LYS A 177 -10.31 -14.14 -18.12
C LYS A 177 -11.61 -14.87 -18.37
N SER A 178 -11.99 -15.73 -17.44
CA SER A 178 -13.32 -16.34 -17.37
C SER A 178 -14.25 -15.44 -16.57
N ILE A 179 -15.39 -15.05 -17.15
CA ILE A 179 -16.37 -14.16 -16.55
C ILE A 179 -17.62 -14.97 -16.22
N HIS A 180 -17.90 -15.12 -14.94
CA HIS A 180 -19.00 -15.95 -14.42
C HIS A 180 -20.22 -15.15 -14.00
N ASP A 181 -20.10 -13.81 -13.92
CA ASP A 181 -21.15 -12.90 -13.44
C ASP A 181 -21.36 -11.72 -14.42
N GLY A 182 -22.42 -10.94 -14.19
CA GLY A 182 -22.66 -9.69 -14.94
C GLY A 182 -23.53 -9.83 -16.19
N PHE A 183 -23.93 -11.05 -16.59
CA PHE A 183 -24.85 -11.29 -17.71
C PHE A 183 -26.13 -11.97 -17.24
N SER A 184 -27.23 -11.79 -17.98
CA SER A 184 -28.55 -12.33 -17.63
C SER A 184 -28.59 -13.87 -17.57
N ASP A 185 -27.68 -14.54 -18.25
CA ASP A 185 -27.55 -16.00 -18.33
C ASP A 185 -26.29 -16.56 -17.68
N SER A 186 -25.59 -15.77 -16.84
CA SER A 186 -24.38 -16.19 -16.11
C SER A 186 -24.58 -17.44 -15.24
N ALA A 187 -25.81 -17.76 -14.86
CA ALA A 187 -26.12 -18.99 -14.11
C ALA A 187 -25.85 -20.28 -14.92
N THR A 188 -25.83 -20.20 -16.25
CA THR A 188 -25.69 -21.36 -17.15
C THR A 188 -24.55 -21.21 -18.16
N ARG A 189 -23.94 -20.03 -18.26
CA ARG A 189 -22.87 -19.72 -19.22
C ARG A 189 -21.72 -19.01 -18.55
N THR A 190 -20.52 -19.26 -19.07
CA THR A 190 -19.30 -18.54 -18.75
C THR A 190 -18.82 -17.83 -20.01
N TYR A 191 -18.46 -16.58 -19.89
CA TYR A 191 -17.92 -15.78 -20.99
C TYR A 191 -16.41 -15.70 -20.89
N LEU A 192 -15.73 -15.61 -22.03
CA LEU A 192 -14.28 -15.54 -22.10
C LEU A 192 -13.85 -14.21 -22.68
N ASP A 193 -12.96 -13.53 -21.98
CA ASP A 193 -12.19 -12.41 -22.49
C ASP A 193 -10.72 -12.80 -22.59
N LEU A 194 -10.23 -12.93 -23.81
CA LEU A 194 -8.87 -13.36 -24.14
C LEU A 194 -7.91 -12.17 -24.28
N ASN A 195 -8.35 -10.93 -24.03
CA ASN A 195 -7.49 -9.75 -24.12
C ASN A 195 -6.26 -9.84 -23.22
N ARG A 196 -6.37 -10.49 -22.06
CA ARG A 196 -5.26 -10.69 -21.12
C ARG A 196 -4.27 -11.78 -21.54
N CYS A 197 -4.65 -12.70 -22.45
CA CYS A 197 -3.73 -13.74 -22.95
C CYS A 197 -2.44 -13.13 -23.48
N GLY A 198 -1.30 -13.61 -23.01
CA GLY A 198 0.02 -13.12 -23.42
C GLY A 198 0.45 -11.81 -22.79
N THR A 199 -0.26 -11.26 -21.78
CA THR A 199 0.24 -10.16 -20.95
C THR A 199 1.53 -10.61 -20.25
N PRO A 200 2.63 -9.82 -20.30
CA PRO A 200 3.88 -10.18 -19.64
C PRO A 200 3.70 -10.21 -18.13
N LEU A 201 4.10 -11.32 -17.51
CA LEU A 201 3.97 -11.58 -16.11
C LEU A 201 5.31 -12.02 -15.53
N THR A 202 5.61 -11.63 -14.30
CA THR A 202 6.65 -12.23 -13.47
C THR A 202 6.00 -12.87 -12.25
N GLU A 203 6.40 -14.09 -11.93
CA GLU A 203 6.06 -14.76 -10.68
C GLU A 203 7.25 -14.69 -9.73
N ILE A 204 7.01 -14.18 -8.53
CA ILE A 204 7.99 -14.01 -7.46
C ILE A 204 7.60 -14.95 -6.33
N VAL A 205 8.43 -15.95 -6.07
CA VAL A 205 8.18 -16.99 -5.07
C VAL A 205 9.07 -16.75 -3.86
N SER A 206 8.47 -16.50 -2.70
CA SER A 206 9.23 -16.33 -1.46
C SER A 206 9.69 -17.69 -0.89
N GLU A 207 10.77 -17.66 -0.11
CA GLU A 207 11.07 -18.74 0.83
C GLU A 207 9.99 -18.80 1.94
N PRO A 208 9.80 -19.96 2.58
CA PRO A 208 8.84 -20.10 3.68
C PRO A 208 9.40 -19.54 4.99
N ASP A 209 9.87 -18.30 4.95
CA ASP A 209 10.52 -17.60 6.07
C ASP A 209 9.56 -16.78 6.91
N ILE A 210 8.39 -16.45 6.37
CA ILE A 210 7.39 -15.61 7.02
C ILE A 210 6.75 -16.40 8.17
N ARG A 211 6.57 -15.76 9.33
CA ARG A 211 6.07 -16.39 10.55
C ARG A 211 4.79 -15.77 11.09
N THR A 212 4.43 -14.58 10.65
CA THR A 212 3.21 -13.90 11.08
C THR A 212 2.46 -13.30 9.90
N PRO A 213 1.13 -13.14 10.00
CA PRO A 213 0.34 -12.42 9.00
C PRO A 213 0.81 -10.97 8.76
N ASP A 214 1.30 -10.30 9.81
CA ASP A 214 1.85 -8.94 9.69
C ASP A 214 3.16 -8.93 8.91
N GLU A 215 4.06 -9.92 9.10
CA GLU A 215 5.25 -10.06 8.26
C GLU A 215 4.90 -10.28 6.77
N ALA A 216 3.81 -11.02 6.48
CA ALA A 216 3.32 -11.21 5.11
C ALA A 216 2.81 -9.88 4.50
N PHE A 217 2.07 -9.11 5.29
CA PHE A 217 1.60 -7.78 4.89
C PHE A 217 2.78 -6.83 4.61
N GLU A 218 3.78 -6.79 5.48
CA GLU A 218 4.98 -5.97 5.31
C GLU A 218 5.81 -6.41 4.09
N TYR A 219 5.96 -7.73 3.87
CA TYR A 219 6.64 -8.25 2.68
C TYR A 219 5.98 -7.77 1.39
N LEU A 220 4.66 -7.90 1.28
CA LEU A 220 3.90 -7.46 0.11
C LEU A 220 3.98 -5.93 -0.09
N THR A 221 3.96 -5.18 1.02
CA THR A 221 4.09 -3.72 0.98
C THR A 221 5.47 -3.31 0.45
N ARG A 222 6.55 -3.91 0.96
CA ARG A 222 7.92 -3.64 0.50
C ARG A 222 8.14 -4.08 -0.95
N LEU A 223 7.62 -5.25 -1.31
CA LEU A 223 7.66 -5.74 -2.69
C LEU A 223 7.00 -4.75 -3.65
N LYS A 224 5.79 -4.31 -3.34
CA LYS A 224 5.06 -3.31 -4.13
C LYS A 224 5.84 -2.00 -4.24
N GLU A 225 6.36 -1.46 -3.14
CA GLU A 225 7.16 -0.24 -3.15
C GLU A 225 8.38 -0.35 -4.08
N ILE A 226 9.11 -1.47 -4.03
CA ILE A 226 10.29 -1.71 -4.88
C ILE A 226 9.90 -1.75 -6.36
N LEU A 227 8.82 -2.45 -6.70
CA LEU A 227 8.35 -2.59 -8.08
C LEU A 227 7.83 -1.26 -8.65
N LEU A 228 7.16 -0.45 -7.84
CA LEU A 228 6.74 0.91 -8.23
C LEU A 228 7.96 1.83 -8.45
N TYR A 229 8.95 1.78 -7.57
CA TYR A 229 10.16 2.60 -7.70
C TYR A 229 10.98 2.29 -8.96
N THR A 230 10.98 1.03 -9.39
CA THR A 230 11.62 0.59 -10.63
C THR A 230 10.76 0.81 -11.87
N SER A 231 9.52 1.26 -11.69
CA SER A 231 8.53 1.51 -12.78
C SER A 231 8.31 0.29 -13.68
N VAL A 232 8.43 -0.91 -13.14
CA VAL A 232 8.23 -2.17 -13.90
C VAL A 232 6.78 -2.61 -13.91
N SER A 233 5.98 -2.18 -12.92
CA SER A 233 4.56 -2.50 -12.75
C SER A 233 3.83 -1.35 -12.07
N ASP A 234 2.52 -1.24 -12.27
CA ASP A 234 1.61 -0.36 -11.50
C ASP A 234 1.12 -1.03 -10.20
N CYS A 235 1.35 -2.34 -10.06
CA CYS A 235 0.99 -3.11 -8.88
C CYS A 235 -0.47 -2.92 -8.41
N ASN A 236 -1.41 -2.76 -9.35
CA ASN A 236 -2.82 -2.57 -9.07
C ASN A 236 -3.53 -3.92 -8.86
N MET A 237 -3.88 -4.23 -7.60
CA MET A 237 -4.59 -5.47 -7.26
C MET A 237 -6.04 -5.49 -7.76
N GLU A 238 -6.69 -4.33 -7.88
CA GLU A 238 -8.09 -4.23 -8.34
C GLU A 238 -8.20 -4.57 -9.83
N GLU A 239 -7.20 -4.18 -10.63
CA GLU A 239 -7.11 -4.53 -12.04
C GLU A 239 -6.44 -5.89 -12.28
N GLY A 240 -5.84 -6.47 -11.24
CA GLY A 240 -5.16 -7.76 -11.30
C GLY A 240 -3.72 -7.69 -11.82
N SER A 241 -3.13 -6.49 -11.86
CA SER A 241 -1.70 -6.32 -12.20
C SER A 241 -0.77 -6.85 -11.11
N LEU A 242 -1.26 -6.97 -9.87
CA LEU A 242 -0.60 -7.67 -8.78
C LEU A 242 -1.59 -8.67 -8.16
N ARG A 243 -1.20 -9.93 -8.07
CA ARG A 243 -1.96 -11.00 -7.43
C ARG A 243 -1.06 -11.74 -6.46
N CYS A 244 -1.63 -12.28 -5.40
CA CYS A 244 -0.89 -13.05 -4.40
C CYS A 244 -1.66 -14.31 -4.06
N ASP A 245 -0.96 -15.45 -4.06
CA ASP A 245 -1.42 -16.70 -3.48
C ASP A 245 -0.57 -16.97 -2.23
N ALA A 246 -1.20 -17.38 -1.13
CA ALA A 246 -0.52 -17.62 0.13
C ALA A 246 -0.52 -19.11 0.48
N ASN A 247 0.66 -19.66 0.74
CA ASN A 247 0.84 -21.01 1.26
C ASN A 247 1.10 -20.91 2.77
N VAL A 248 0.29 -21.60 3.58
CA VAL A 248 0.43 -21.56 5.04
C VAL A 248 0.33 -22.94 5.66
N SER A 249 1.21 -23.23 6.60
CA SER A 249 1.17 -24.41 7.47
C SER A 249 1.51 -24.01 8.90
N VAL A 250 1.14 -24.85 9.87
CA VAL A 250 1.53 -24.68 11.27
C VAL A 250 2.27 -25.92 11.77
N ARG A 251 3.26 -25.70 12.65
CA ARG A 251 4.00 -26.77 13.33
C ARG A 251 4.18 -26.42 14.79
N LEU A 252 4.45 -27.40 15.64
CA LEU A 252 4.90 -27.12 17.00
C LEU A 252 6.24 -26.37 16.95
N LYS A 253 6.42 -25.38 17.83
CA LYS A 253 7.68 -24.64 17.91
C LYS A 253 8.87 -25.58 18.09
N GLY A 254 9.90 -25.37 17.26
CA GLY A 254 11.11 -26.21 17.28
C GLY A 254 10.98 -27.55 16.55
N ALA A 255 9.81 -27.92 16.03
CA ALA A 255 9.67 -29.14 15.24
C ALA A 255 10.49 -29.06 13.94
N PRO A 256 11.28 -30.08 13.59
CA PRO A 256 12.16 -30.03 12.41
C PRO A 256 11.40 -30.13 11.08
N LYS A 257 10.22 -30.75 11.08
CA LYS A 257 9.39 -30.94 9.87
C LYS A 257 8.33 -29.84 9.77
N LEU A 258 8.12 -29.38 8.55
CA LEU A 258 7.01 -28.49 8.24
C LEU A 258 5.67 -29.20 8.40
N GLY A 259 4.63 -28.45 8.75
CA GLY A 259 3.25 -28.93 8.72
C GLY A 259 2.71 -29.12 7.30
N THR A 260 1.53 -29.69 7.18
CA THR A 260 0.81 -29.78 5.91
C THR A 260 0.30 -28.39 5.53
N LYS A 261 0.63 -27.95 4.30
CA LYS A 261 0.25 -26.62 3.83
C LYS A 261 -1.16 -26.59 3.24
N ALA A 262 -1.85 -25.47 3.43
CA ALA A 262 -2.99 -25.07 2.62
C ALA A 262 -2.59 -23.87 1.75
N GLU A 263 -3.07 -23.84 0.51
CA GLU A 263 -2.93 -22.72 -0.41
C GLU A 263 -4.19 -21.86 -0.31
N VAL A 264 -4.04 -20.55 -0.04
CA VAL A 264 -5.15 -19.61 0.04
C VAL A 264 -5.15 -18.71 -1.17
N LYS A 265 -6.27 -18.68 -1.89
CA LYS A 265 -6.50 -17.89 -3.11
C LYS A 265 -7.61 -16.85 -2.92
N ASN A 266 -7.79 -15.98 -3.91
CA ASN A 266 -8.83 -14.93 -3.94
C ASN A 266 -8.63 -13.86 -2.86
N VAL A 267 -7.38 -13.50 -2.58
CA VAL A 267 -7.01 -12.46 -1.62
C VAL A 267 -6.64 -11.16 -2.37
N ASN A 268 -7.65 -10.34 -2.65
CA ASN A 268 -7.54 -9.20 -3.56
C ASN A 268 -7.06 -7.90 -2.88
N SER A 269 -6.48 -7.98 -1.69
CA SER A 269 -5.79 -6.89 -1.01
C SER A 269 -4.81 -7.44 0.02
N PHE A 270 -3.76 -6.68 0.37
CA PHE A 270 -2.81 -7.08 1.41
C PHE A 270 -3.48 -7.30 2.77
N ARG A 271 -4.52 -6.51 3.06
CA ARG A 271 -5.37 -6.70 4.24
C ARG A 271 -6.05 -8.07 4.21
N PHE A 272 -6.62 -8.47 3.08
CA PHE A 272 -7.26 -9.78 2.94
C PHE A 272 -6.25 -10.93 3.00
N VAL A 273 -5.02 -10.74 2.53
CA VAL A 273 -3.94 -11.73 2.73
C VAL A 273 -3.70 -11.94 4.22
N ARG A 274 -3.57 -10.85 5.00
CA ARG A 274 -3.37 -10.91 6.45
C ARG A 274 -4.54 -11.60 7.15
N GLU A 275 -5.76 -11.13 6.92
CA GLU A 275 -6.98 -11.69 7.53
C GLU A 275 -7.18 -13.18 7.18
N ALA A 276 -6.91 -13.56 5.94
CA ALA A 276 -7.00 -14.95 5.50
C ALA A 276 -5.95 -15.85 6.15
N LEU A 277 -4.73 -15.35 6.32
CA LEU A 277 -3.66 -16.04 7.04
C LEU A 277 -3.97 -16.18 8.53
N GLU A 278 -4.49 -15.14 9.20
CA GLU A 278 -4.94 -15.20 10.58
C GLU A 278 -5.97 -16.32 10.76
N TYR A 279 -7.03 -16.31 9.96
CA TYR A 279 -8.07 -17.33 10.00
C TYR A 279 -7.52 -18.74 9.75
N GLU A 280 -6.68 -18.90 8.73
CA GLU A 280 -6.18 -20.22 8.34
C GLU A 280 -5.21 -20.82 9.36
N ILE A 281 -4.40 -19.99 10.02
CA ILE A 281 -3.53 -20.40 11.13
C ILE A 281 -4.38 -20.93 12.30
N GLU A 282 -5.39 -20.17 12.71
CA GLU A 282 -6.29 -20.59 13.77
C GLU A 282 -7.03 -21.89 13.44
N ARG A 283 -7.58 -21.98 12.22
CA ARG A 283 -8.27 -23.19 11.74
C ARG A 283 -7.37 -24.42 11.78
N GLN A 284 -6.12 -24.30 11.34
CA GLN A 284 -5.17 -25.43 11.33
C GLN A 284 -4.80 -25.84 12.76
N ILE A 285 -4.61 -24.89 13.66
CA ILE A 285 -4.33 -25.17 15.09
C ILE A 285 -5.51 -25.88 15.75
N ASP A 286 -6.74 -25.42 15.53
CA ASP A 286 -7.96 -26.05 16.05
C ASP A 286 -8.07 -27.52 15.60
N ILE A 287 -7.80 -27.80 14.32
CA ILE A 287 -7.79 -29.18 13.81
C ILE A 287 -6.76 -30.04 14.55
N LEU A 288 -5.55 -29.53 14.75
CA LEU A 288 -4.45 -30.26 15.39
C LEU A 288 -4.71 -30.49 16.88
N GLU A 289 -5.18 -29.48 17.60
CA GLU A 289 -5.56 -29.60 19.03
C GLU A 289 -6.75 -30.54 19.23
N GLY A 290 -7.68 -30.59 18.26
CA GLY A 290 -8.76 -31.56 18.22
C GLY A 290 -8.33 -32.98 17.85
N GLY A 291 -7.03 -33.26 17.66
CA GLY A 291 -6.49 -34.57 17.27
C GLY A 291 -6.71 -34.93 15.81
N GLY A 292 -7.16 -33.97 14.98
CA GLY A 292 -7.34 -34.13 13.54
C GLY A 292 -6.04 -33.97 12.75
N ARG A 293 -6.18 -33.96 11.43
CA ARG A 293 -5.05 -33.75 10.49
C ARG A 293 -5.43 -32.69 9.48
N VAL A 294 -4.50 -31.75 9.24
CA VAL A 294 -4.62 -30.77 8.15
C VAL A 294 -4.47 -31.51 6.82
N VAL A 295 -5.36 -31.23 5.87
CA VAL A 295 -5.33 -31.77 4.51
C VAL A 295 -4.68 -30.75 3.59
N GLN A 296 -3.83 -31.20 2.66
CA GLN A 296 -3.27 -30.33 1.63
C GLN A 296 -4.37 -30.01 0.60
N GLU A 297 -4.79 -28.75 0.57
CA GLU A 297 -5.89 -28.30 -0.29
C GLU A 297 -5.69 -26.85 -0.70
N THR A 298 -6.38 -26.43 -1.78
CA THR A 298 -6.56 -25.02 -2.13
C THR A 298 -7.86 -24.53 -1.51
N ARG A 299 -7.81 -23.37 -0.90
CA ARG A 299 -8.92 -22.71 -0.21
C ARG A 299 -9.16 -21.31 -0.77
N LEU A 300 -10.42 -20.90 -0.88
CA LEU A 300 -10.80 -19.55 -1.30
C LEU A 300 -11.14 -18.70 -0.09
N TRP A 301 -10.54 -17.51 -0.03
CA TRP A 301 -10.95 -16.49 0.92
C TRP A 301 -12.29 -15.86 0.53
N ASN A 302 -13.22 -15.78 1.48
CA ASN A 302 -14.46 -15.04 1.36
C ASN A 302 -14.43 -13.84 2.33
N ALA A 303 -14.21 -12.65 1.78
CA ALA A 303 -14.09 -11.43 2.58
C ALA A 303 -15.39 -11.02 3.30
N SER A 304 -16.57 -11.40 2.75
CA SER A 304 -17.86 -11.09 3.38
C SER A 304 -18.16 -11.95 4.59
N GLU A 305 -17.64 -13.18 4.60
CA GLU A 305 -17.82 -14.14 5.71
C GLU A 305 -16.59 -14.18 6.64
N GLY A 306 -15.47 -13.58 6.26
CA GLY A 306 -14.23 -13.57 7.04
C GLY A 306 -13.65 -14.97 7.25
N ARG A 307 -13.78 -15.88 6.27
CA ARG A 307 -13.29 -17.26 6.36
C ARG A 307 -12.88 -17.86 5.02
N THR A 308 -12.11 -18.93 5.07
CA THR A 308 -11.74 -19.71 3.89
C THR A 308 -12.69 -20.89 3.67
N PHE A 309 -12.90 -21.24 2.40
CA PHE A 309 -13.66 -22.41 1.99
C PHE A 309 -12.78 -23.36 1.18
N SER A 310 -12.90 -24.67 1.41
CA SER A 310 -12.21 -25.65 0.58
C SER A 310 -12.73 -25.56 -0.86
N MET A 311 -11.83 -25.43 -1.79
CA MET A 311 -12.12 -25.72 -3.19
C MET A 311 -12.23 -27.24 -3.34
N ARG A 312 -13.02 -27.72 -4.32
CA ARG A 312 -13.10 -29.13 -4.66
C ARG A 312 -11.69 -29.72 -4.66
N SER A 313 -11.43 -30.69 -3.78
CA SER A 313 -10.12 -31.31 -3.63
C SER A 313 -9.65 -31.80 -4.99
N LYS A 314 -8.54 -31.25 -5.48
CA LYS A 314 -7.81 -31.87 -6.58
C LYS A 314 -7.03 -33.02 -5.94
N GLU A 315 -7.52 -34.24 -6.11
CA GLU A 315 -6.94 -35.47 -5.55
C GLU A 315 -5.51 -35.76 -6.03
N GLN A 316 -4.95 -34.93 -6.93
CA GLN A 316 -3.58 -35.07 -7.42
C GLN A 316 -2.96 -33.69 -7.66
N ALA A 317 -1.73 -33.50 -7.20
CA ALA A 317 -0.90 -32.41 -7.68
C ALA A 317 -0.87 -32.46 -9.21
N HIS A 318 -1.23 -31.37 -9.90
CA HIS A 318 -1.18 -31.34 -11.35
C HIS A 318 0.26 -31.59 -11.80
N ASP A 319 0.48 -32.72 -12.49
CA ASP A 319 1.68 -32.92 -13.29
C ASP A 319 1.53 -32.04 -14.54
N TYR A 320 2.15 -30.85 -14.50
CA TYR A 320 2.13 -29.93 -15.64
C TYR A 320 2.98 -30.38 -16.82
N ARG A 321 3.69 -31.53 -16.72
CA ARG A 321 4.51 -32.10 -17.79
C ARG A 321 5.37 -31.05 -18.47
N TYR A 322 6.13 -30.33 -17.68
CA TYR A 322 7.04 -29.30 -18.18
C TYR A 322 8.03 -29.86 -19.19
N PHE A 323 8.22 -29.13 -20.29
CA PHE A 323 9.31 -29.35 -21.24
C PHE A 323 9.73 -28.00 -21.85
N PRO A 324 10.99 -27.87 -22.33
CA PRO A 324 11.46 -26.62 -22.95
C PRO A 324 10.56 -26.20 -24.09
N GLU A 325 10.25 -24.89 -24.17
CA GLU A 325 9.47 -24.31 -25.28
C GLU A 325 10.28 -24.42 -26.58
N PRO A 326 9.85 -25.23 -27.57
CA PRO A 326 10.64 -25.49 -28.77
C PRO A 326 10.74 -24.28 -29.70
N ASP A 327 9.80 -23.34 -29.61
CA ASP A 327 9.71 -22.19 -30.49
C ASP A 327 10.48 -20.95 -29.95
N LEU A 328 11.07 -21.06 -28.75
CA LEU A 328 11.91 -20.02 -28.17
C LEU A 328 13.33 -20.54 -27.90
N PRO A 329 14.37 -19.84 -28.41
CA PRO A 329 15.73 -20.16 -28.03
C PRO A 329 15.96 -19.83 -26.55
N PRO A 330 17.00 -20.40 -25.91
CA PRO A 330 17.42 -19.98 -24.58
C PRO A 330 17.66 -18.46 -24.53
N LEU A 331 17.14 -17.83 -23.48
CA LEU A 331 17.41 -16.42 -23.22
C LEU A 331 18.83 -16.28 -22.65
N ILE A 332 19.65 -15.49 -23.33
CA ILE A 332 21.04 -15.19 -22.93
C ILE A 332 21.13 -13.73 -22.54
N LEU A 333 21.56 -13.47 -21.32
CA LEU A 333 21.82 -12.13 -20.79
C LEU A 333 23.33 -11.99 -20.57
N SER A 334 23.98 -11.07 -21.29
CA SER A 334 25.41 -10.87 -21.09
C SER A 334 25.70 -10.20 -19.74
N PRO A 335 26.89 -10.41 -19.15
CA PRO A 335 27.31 -9.72 -17.94
C PRO A 335 27.23 -8.19 -18.08
N GLU A 336 27.55 -7.66 -19.27
CA GLU A 336 27.47 -6.21 -19.56
C GLU A 336 26.03 -5.71 -19.52
N PHE A 337 25.07 -6.46 -20.08
CA PHE A 337 23.65 -6.12 -20.00
C PHE A 337 23.17 -6.10 -18.55
N ILE A 338 23.51 -7.12 -17.76
CA ILE A 338 23.15 -7.19 -16.34
C ILE A 338 23.77 -6.02 -15.57
N ALA A 339 25.05 -5.70 -15.82
CA ALA A 339 25.74 -4.57 -15.20
C ALA A 339 25.10 -3.22 -15.59
N GLN A 340 24.74 -3.05 -16.85
CA GLN A 340 24.00 -1.88 -17.32
C GLN A 340 22.67 -1.74 -16.59
N LYS A 341 21.86 -2.79 -16.52
CA LYS A 341 20.56 -2.75 -15.81
C LYS A 341 20.71 -2.50 -14.32
N ARG A 342 21.80 -2.97 -13.70
CA ARG A 342 22.12 -2.64 -12.30
C ARG A 342 22.43 -1.15 -12.12
N ALA A 343 23.10 -0.53 -13.07
CA ALA A 343 23.39 0.91 -13.04
C ALA A 343 22.14 1.79 -13.29
N GLU A 344 21.11 1.25 -13.95
CA GLU A 344 19.83 1.93 -14.18
C GLU A 344 18.90 1.90 -12.96
N LEU A 345 19.20 1.09 -11.93
CA LEU A 345 18.38 1.04 -10.72
C LEU A 345 18.34 2.41 -10.03
N PRO A 346 17.15 2.92 -9.70
CA PRO A 346 17.05 4.08 -8.84
C PRO A 346 17.49 3.74 -7.41
N GLU A 347 17.71 4.76 -6.60
CA GLU A 347 17.83 4.55 -5.16
C GLU A 347 16.52 3.92 -4.65
N LEU A 348 16.61 2.73 -4.04
CA LEU A 348 15.45 1.97 -3.59
C LEU A 348 14.81 2.58 -2.33
N PRO A 349 13.52 2.33 -2.08
CA PRO A 349 12.75 3.01 -1.02
C PRO A 349 13.42 2.96 0.37
N GLU A 350 13.95 1.81 0.76
CA GLU A 350 14.55 1.64 2.09
C GLU A 350 15.86 2.42 2.26
N ALA A 351 16.73 2.38 1.24
CA ALA A 351 17.97 3.16 1.23
C ALA A 351 17.65 4.67 1.29
N ARG A 352 16.68 5.08 0.47
CA ARG A 352 16.23 6.48 0.42
C ARG A 352 15.64 6.96 1.75
N ARG A 353 14.84 6.12 2.43
CA ARG A 353 14.32 6.42 3.77
C ARG A 353 15.43 6.66 4.78
N LYS A 354 16.38 5.73 4.85
CA LYS A 354 17.53 5.86 5.76
C LYS A 354 18.29 7.15 5.50
N ARG A 355 18.59 7.43 4.24
CA ARG A 355 19.28 8.67 3.85
C ARG A 355 18.47 9.92 4.20
N MET A 356 17.16 9.95 3.91
CA MET A 356 16.31 11.11 4.22
C MET A 356 16.19 11.37 5.73
N ILE A 357 16.16 10.32 6.55
CA ILE A 357 16.16 10.46 8.02
C ILE A 357 17.47 11.12 8.48
N GLU A 358 18.61 10.68 7.96
CA GLU A 358 19.94 11.20 8.34
C GLU A 358 20.19 12.60 7.77
N GLU A 359 19.90 12.83 6.48
CA GLU A 359 20.23 14.07 5.77
C GLU A 359 19.28 15.24 6.12
N TYR A 360 17.98 14.95 6.27
CA TYR A 360 16.96 15.98 6.49
C TYR A 360 16.36 15.94 7.91
N GLU A 361 16.91 15.13 8.81
CA GLU A 361 16.46 14.97 10.20
C GLU A 361 14.94 14.66 10.31
N LEU A 362 14.44 13.83 9.38
CA LEU A 362 13.03 13.44 9.34
C LEU A 362 12.72 12.38 10.40
N SER A 363 11.47 12.36 10.86
CA SER A 363 10.99 11.20 11.62
C SER A 363 10.87 9.98 10.70
N VAL A 364 10.96 8.77 11.27
CA VAL A 364 10.75 7.51 10.53
C VAL A 364 9.40 7.53 9.79
N LYS A 365 8.36 8.04 10.43
CA LYS A 365 7.02 8.14 9.87
C LYS A 365 6.96 9.10 8.68
N ASP A 366 7.58 10.28 8.79
CA ASP A 366 7.56 11.28 7.73
C ASP A 366 8.36 10.79 6.51
N ALA A 367 9.54 10.21 6.75
CA ALA A 367 10.34 9.61 5.70
C ALA A 367 9.58 8.48 4.99
N HIS A 368 8.84 7.63 5.72
CA HIS A 368 7.99 6.59 5.13
C HIS A 368 6.89 7.20 4.24
N THR A 369 6.20 8.24 4.74
CA THR A 369 5.14 8.90 3.98
C THR A 369 5.66 9.53 2.69
N LEU A 370 6.80 10.22 2.74
CA LEU A 370 7.40 10.86 1.56
C LEU A 370 7.96 9.87 0.55
N THR A 371 8.43 8.70 1.01
CA THR A 371 8.98 7.66 0.13
C THR A 371 7.97 6.61 -0.29
N SER A 372 6.68 6.75 0.03
CA SER A 372 5.63 5.84 -0.44
C SER A 372 5.44 5.87 -1.97
N SER A 373 5.79 6.99 -2.61
CA SER A 373 5.85 7.18 -4.05
C SER A 373 7.20 7.79 -4.42
N ARG A 374 7.79 7.30 -5.52
CA ARG A 374 9.05 7.83 -6.04
C ARG A 374 8.91 9.29 -6.44
N GLU A 375 7.82 9.63 -7.12
CA GLU A 375 7.53 10.98 -7.58
C GLU A 375 7.43 11.98 -6.42
N ASN A 376 6.74 11.60 -5.33
CA ASN A 376 6.63 12.45 -4.14
C ASN A 376 7.99 12.65 -3.45
N ALA A 377 8.79 11.59 -3.38
CA ALA A 377 10.13 11.67 -2.84
C ALA A 377 11.04 12.57 -3.69
N ASP A 378 11.00 12.44 -5.02
CA ASP A 378 11.77 13.28 -5.95
C ASP A 378 11.39 14.75 -5.82
N ARG A 379 10.09 15.07 -5.71
CA ARG A 379 9.59 16.43 -5.50
C ARG A 379 10.01 17.01 -4.17
N PHE A 380 9.88 16.23 -3.10
CA PHE A 380 10.33 16.66 -1.78
C PHE A 380 11.82 17.00 -1.81
N GLU A 381 12.68 16.12 -2.33
CA GLU A 381 14.12 16.35 -2.37
C GLU A 381 14.51 17.55 -3.25
N ALA A 382 13.83 17.75 -4.37
CA ALA A 382 14.04 18.93 -5.21
C ALA A 382 13.73 20.21 -4.44
N ALA A 383 12.64 20.23 -3.66
CA ALA A 383 12.24 21.36 -2.81
C ALA A 383 13.19 21.53 -1.60
N ALA A 384 13.55 20.43 -0.94
CA ALA A 384 14.41 20.44 0.23
C ALA A 384 15.80 21.05 -0.04
N LYS A 385 16.34 20.83 -1.25
CA LYS A 385 17.65 21.40 -1.68
C LYS A 385 17.65 22.93 -1.79
N THR A 386 16.48 23.54 -1.96
CA THR A 386 16.35 25.00 -2.15
C THR A 386 15.81 25.71 -0.92
N ALA A 387 15.19 24.98 0.01
CA ALA A 387 14.59 25.51 1.21
C ALA A 387 15.62 25.75 2.33
N LYS A 388 15.39 26.75 3.17
CA LYS A 388 16.19 27.01 4.38
C LYS A 388 16.09 25.89 5.41
N ASN A 389 14.90 25.26 5.50
CA ASN A 389 14.62 24.21 6.45
C ASN A 389 13.84 23.05 5.77
N PRO A 390 14.54 21.99 5.31
CA PRO A 390 13.93 20.83 4.66
C PRO A 390 12.84 20.15 5.48
N ARG A 391 13.03 20.06 6.80
CA ARG A 391 12.05 19.43 7.70
C ARG A 391 10.72 20.19 7.72
N ARG A 392 10.76 21.52 7.57
CA ARG A 392 9.56 22.34 7.48
C ARG A 392 8.80 22.10 6.17
N VAL A 393 9.54 21.92 5.07
CA VAL A 393 8.96 21.51 3.78
C VAL A 393 8.23 20.17 3.92
N ALA A 394 8.87 19.18 4.55
CA ALA A 394 8.26 17.87 4.81
C ALA A 394 6.95 17.99 5.61
N ASN A 395 6.97 18.78 6.70
CA ASN A 395 5.78 18.99 7.52
C ASN A 395 4.63 19.66 6.75
N ILE A 396 4.93 20.62 5.89
CA ILE A 396 3.91 21.28 5.05
C ILE A 396 3.34 20.29 4.04
N LEU A 397 4.18 19.53 3.35
CA LEU A 397 3.75 18.55 2.36
C LEU A 397 2.86 17.45 2.98
N ILE A 398 3.29 16.87 4.10
CA ILE A 398 2.60 15.75 4.72
C ILE A 398 1.31 16.19 5.42
N SER A 399 1.42 17.22 6.26
CA SER A 399 0.32 17.57 7.17
C SER A 399 -0.63 18.61 6.57
N GLU A 400 -0.11 19.67 5.95
CA GLU A 400 -0.94 20.79 5.53
C GLU A 400 -1.48 20.63 4.11
N LEU A 401 -0.60 20.31 3.18
CA LEU A 401 -0.98 20.10 1.78
C LEU A 401 -1.62 18.72 1.60
N GLY A 402 -0.97 17.67 2.08
CA GLY A 402 -1.48 16.30 2.00
C GLY A 402 -2.84 16.14 2.68
N GLY A 403 -3.07 16.77 3.83
CA GLY A 403 -4.38 16.76 4.49
C GLY A 403 -5.50 17.37 3.63
N ARG A 404 -5.23 18.48 2.93
CA ARG A 404 -6.20 19.11 2.02
C ARG A 404 -6.45 18.31 0.77
N LEU A 405 -5.40 17.78 0.16
CA LEU A 405 -5.49 16.95 -1.03
C LEU A 405 -6.32 15.69 -0.75
N ASN A 406 -6.03 14.98 0.34
CA ASN A 406 -6.79 13.81 0.76
C ASN A 406 -8.28 14.11 1.00
N ALA A 407 -8.60 15.24 1.63
CA ALA A 407 -9.98 15.64 1.87
C ALA A 407 -10.75 15.93 0.57
N LEU A 408 -10.04 16.31 -0.50
CA LEU A 408 -10.61 16.59 -1.82
C LEU A 408 -10.50 15.41 -2.80
N GLY A 409 -9.82 14.31 -2.42
CA GLY A 409 -9.55 13.18 -3.30
C GLY A 409 -8.61 13.55 -4.46
N LEU A 410 -7.65 14.44 -4.22
CA LEU A 410 -6.70 14.94 -5.22
C LEU A 410 -5.30 14.37 -4.95
N GLU A 411 -4.55 14.16 -6.02
CA GLU A 411 -3.13 13.83 -5.98
C GLU A 411 -2.27 15.11 -5.91
N LEU A 412 -0.98 14.96 -5.53
CA LEU A 412 -0.07 16.10 -5.39
C LEU A 412 0.10 16.90 -6.69
N GLU A 413 0.03 16.25 -7.84
CA GLU A 413 0.07 16.85 -9.18
C GLU A 413 -1.08 17.81 -9.46
N GLN A 414 -2.21 17.58 -8.81
CA GLN A 414 -3.44 18.35 -8.97
C GLN A 414 -3.52 19.53 -7.98
N SER A 415 -2.49 19.66 -7.15
CA SER A 415 -2.40 20.77 -6.18
C SER A 415 -2.34 22.12 -6.89
N PRO A 416 -3.12 23.12 -6.45
CA PRO A 416 -2.94 24.49 -6.94
C PRO A 416 -1.63 25.12 -6.43
N ILE A 417 -1.04 24.57 -5.37
CA ILE A 417 0.20 25.08 -4.76
C ILE A 417 1.38 24.31 -5.36
N SER A 418 2.26 25.01 -6.04
CA SER A 418 3.48 24.45 -6.61
C SER A 418 4.51 24.11 -5.54
N MET A 419 5.50 23.29 -5.87
CA MET A 419 6.63 23.00 -4.96
C MET A 419 7.42 24.27 -4.61
N ALA A 420 7.54 25.23 -5.53
CA ALA A 420 8.12 26.55 -5.24
C ALA A 420 7.28 27.33 -4.23
N GLY A 421 5.95 27.23 -4.32
CA GLY A 421 5.03 27.81 -3.34
C GLY A 421 5.18 27.18 -1.95
N VAL A 422 5.38 25.87 -1.87
CA VAL A 422 5.65 25.15 -0.61
C VAL A 422 6.98 25.62 0.01
N VAL A 423 8.04 25.73 -0.79
CA VAL A 423 9.35 26.26 -0.34
C VAL A 423 9.22 27.67 0.19
N LEU A 424 8.55 28.56 -0.56
CA LEU A 424 8.32 29.94 -0.13
C LEU A 424 7.55 29.99 1.21
N ALA A 425 6.51 29.20 1.35
CA ALA A 425 5.75 29.12 2.61
C ALA A 425 6.62 28.63 3.78
N ALA A 426 7.47 27.62 3.53
CA ALA A 426 8.41 27.10 4.53
C ALA A 426 9.43 28.17 4.96
N ASP A 427 10.01 28.89 4.00
CA ASP A 427 10.99 29.94 4.26
C ASP A 427 10.39 31.16 4.96
N LEU A 428 9.17 31.55 4.59
CA LEU A 428 8.44 32.62 5.27
C LEU A 428 8.11 32.28 6.73
N LEU A 429 7.77 31.03 7.00
CA LEU A 429 7.58 30.52 8.36
C LEU A 429 8.90 30.48 9.14
N GLU A 430 10.00 30.08 8.51
CA GLU A 430 11.32 30.04 9.13
C GLU A 430 11.82 31.43 9.48
N ASP A 431 11.64 32.39 8.57
CA ASP A 431 11.97 33.80 8.77
C ASP A 431 11.01 34.49 9.77
N GLY A 432 9.97 33.83 10.24
CA GLY A 432 8.95 34.43 11.09
C GLY A 432 8.11 35.51 10.40
N LYS A 433 8.12 35.59 9.05
CA LYS A 433 7.35 36.57 8.27
C LYS A 433 5.86 36.24 8.21
N ILE A 434 5.50 35.01 8.40
CA ILE A 434 4.12 34.55 8.57
C ILE A 434 4.02 33.58 9.73
N SER A 435 2.87 33.49 10.37
CA SER A 435 2.55 32.47 11.35
C SER A 435 1.95 31.23 10.66
N SER A 436 1.99 30.07 11.33
CA SER A 436 1.33 28.87 10.83
C SER A 436 -0.16 29.07 10.55
N LYS A 437 -0.84 29.91 11.33
CA LYS A 437 -2.26 30.23 11.10
C LYS A 437 -2.46 31.05 9.82
N GLN A 438 -1.58 32.03 9.57
CA GLN A 438 -1.63 32.84 8.33
C GLN A 438 -1.33 31.96 7.11
N MET A 439 -0.32 31.08 7.18
CA MET A 439 -0.03 30.13 6.10
C MET A 439 -1.26 29.27 5.77
N LYS A 440 -1.92 28.70 6.80
CA LYS A 440 -3.12 27.88 6.60
C LYS A 440 -4.24 28.65 5.89
N GLY A 441 -4.48 29.90 6.31
CA GLY A 441 -5.46 30.77 5.66
C GLY A 441 -5.11 31.10 4.21
N LEU A 442 -3.83 31.35 3.91
CA LEU A 442 -3.35 31.56 2.54
C LEU A 442 -3.52 30.29 1.68
N PHE A 443 -3.24 29.10 2.25
CA PHE A 443 -3.48 27.82 1.56
C PHE A 443 -4.96 27.62 1.25
N ASP A 444 -5.86 27.96 2.18
CA ASP A 444 -7.31 27.88 1.93
C ASP A 444 -7.72 28.77 0.75
N ILE A 445 -7.16 29.98 0.65
CA ILE A 445 -7.39 30.88 -0.50
C ILE A 445 -6.82 30.29 -1.79
N CYS A 446 -5.62 29.65 -1.75
CA CYS A 446 -5.04 28.99 -2.92
C CYS A 446 -5.96 27.90 -3.47
N PHE A 447 -6.53 27.07 -2.60
CA PHE A 447 -7.45 25.99 -3.00
C PHE A 447 -8.79 26.54 -3.50
N GLU A 448 -9.34 27.57 -2.86
CA GLU A 448 -10.60 28.21 -3.26
C GLU A 448 -10.49 28.88 -4.65
N LYS A 449 -9.41 29.65 -4.87
CA LYS A 449 -9.22 30.42 -6.10
C LYS A 449 -8.46 29.66 -7.19
N LYS A 450 -7.92 28.46 -6.88
CA LYS A 450 -7.02 27.69 -7.74
C LYS A 450 -5.81 28.49 -8.21
N GLU A 451 -5.21 29.24 -7.29
CA GLU A 451 -4.03 30.08 -7.52
C GLU A 451 -2.84 29.54 -6.73
N ASP A 452 -1.62 29.75 -7.25
CA ASP A 452 -0.41 29.33 -6.54
C ASP A 452 -0.09 30.26 -5.35
N PHE A 453 0.57 29.71 -4.33
CA PHE A 453 0.89 30.39 -3.10
C PHE A 453 1.68 31.71 -3.28
N PRO A 454 2.71 31.83 -4.14
CA PRO A 454 3.41 33.09 -4.35
C PRO A 454 2.50 34.24 -4.77
N ALA A 455 1.55 33.98 -5.69
CA ALA A 455 0.61 34.99 -6.16
C ALA A 455 -0.38 35.42 -5.07
N VAL A 456 -0.88 34.44 -4.31
CA VAL A 456 -1.78 34.73 -3.17
C VAL A 456 -1.05 35.50 -2.09
N TYR A 457 0.17 35.11 -1.73
CA TYR A 457 0.97 35.77 -0.71
C TYR A 457 1.26 37.25 -1.07
N GLU A 458 1.66 37.53 -2.31
CA GLU A 458 1.92 38.90 -2.78
C GLU A 458 0.67 39.80 -2.75
N ARG A 459 -0.50 39.21 -3.02
CA ARG A 459 -1.77 39.94 -3.01
C ARG A 459 -2.28 40.20 -1.59
N GLU A 460 -2.29 39.17 -0.76
CA GLU A 460 -2.89 39.21 0.58
C GLU A 460 -1.96 39.90 1.61
N LYS A 461 -0.63 39.86 1.39
CA LYS A 461 0.44 40.46 2.25
C LYS A 461 0.05 40.54 3.72
N PRO A 462 -0.08 39.41 4.43
CA PRO A 462 -0.58 39.39 5.78
C PRO A 462 0.29 40.28 6.68
N GLU A 463 -0.30 41.33 7.23
CA GLU A 463 0.40 42.22 8.15
C GLU A 463 0.77 41.49 9.43
N GLN A 464 2.03 41.62 9.83
CA GLN A 464 2.48 41.21 11.16
C GLN A 464 2.64 42.39 12.06
N ILE A 465 2.23 42.24 13.32
CA ILE A 465 2.55 43.19 14.37
C ILE A 465 4.01 42.95 14.75
N THR A 466 4.90 43.82 14.24
CA THR A 466 6.33 43.86 14.57
C THR A 466 6.66 44.96 15.55
N ASP A 467 5.69 45.83 15.85
CA ASP A 467 5.86 46.89 16.86
C ASP A 467 5.99 46.26 18.26
N THR A 468 7.19 46.37 18.80
CA THR A 468 7.55 45.84 20.11
C THR A 468 6.64 46.36 21.21
N SER A 469 6.25 47.64 21.13
CA SER A 469 5.41 48.29 22.14
C SER A 469 3.97 47.76 22.13
N ALA A 470 3.43 47.47 20.94
CA ALA A 470 2.11 46.85 20.78
C ALA A 470 2.10 45.39 21.29
N ILE A 471 3.18 44.64 21.01
CA ILE A 471 3.32 43.25 21.51
C ILE A 471 3.49 43.24 23.03
N GLU A 472 4.33 44.10 23.60
CA GLU A 472 4.53 44.20 25.04
C GLU A 472 3.24 44.52 25.79
N LYS A 473 2.40 45.42 25.25
CA LYS A 473 1.10 45.74 25.84
C LYS A 473 0.17 44.53 25.90
N LEU A 474 0.12 43.72 24.81
CA LEU A 474 -0.65 42.49 24.79
C LEU A 474 -0.09 41.43 25.77
N ILE A 475 1.23 41.36 25.94
CA ILE A 475 1.87 40.49 26.93
C ILE A 475 1.47 40.91 28.34
N ASP A 476 1.53 42.23 28.67
CA ASP A 476 1.18 42.74 29.98
C ASP A 476 -0.29 42.47 30.31
N GLU A 477 -1.21 42.64 29.36
CA GLU A 477 -2.64 42.29 29.51
C GLU A 477 -2.84 40.80 29.80
N VAL A 478 -2.12 39.92 29.07
CA VAL A 478 -2.22 38.46 29.27
C VAL A 478 -1.60 38.04 30.61
N ILE A 479 -0.48 38.63 31.02
CA ILE A 479 0.17 38.38 32.31
C ILE A 479 -0.76 38.80 33.44
N ALA A 480 -1.35 39.98 33.37
CA ALA A 480 -2.30 40.47 34.35
C ALA A 480 -3.56 39.59 34.48
N ALA A 481 -4.03 39.03 33.38
CA ALA A 481 -5.19 38.17 33.37
C ALA A 481 -4.90 36.75 33.93
N ASN A 482 -3.64 36.35 34.10
CA ASN A 482 -3.26 34.99 34.47
C ASN A 482 -2.26 34.91 35.65
N PRO A 483 -2.54 35.54 36.82
CA PRO A 483 -1.58 35.64 37.92
C PRO A 483 -1.11 34.32 38.48
N LYS A 484 -1.99 33.32 38.56
CA LYS A 484 -1.66 31.96 39.07
C LYS A 484 -0.62 31.26 38.21
N GLN A 485 -0.70 31.40 36.89
CA GLN A 485 0.24 30.80 35.95
C GLN A 485 1.60 31.52 35.99
N VAL A 486 1.61 32.81 36.24
CA VAL A 486 2.84 33.61 36.44
C VAL A 486 3.58 33.10 37.69
N GLU A 487 2.88 32.92 38.81
CA GLU A 487 3.48 32.38 40.04
C GLU A 487 4.06 30.97 39.80
N GLN A 488 3.34 30.12 39.10
CA GLN A 488 3.82 28.77 38.75
C GLN A 488 5.07 28.81 37.84
N TYR A 489 5.12 29.73 36.88
CA TYR A 489 6.30 29.93 36.04
C TYR A 489 7.51 30.38 36.87
N ARG A 490 7.32 31.35 37.76
CA ARG A 490 8.34 31.87 38.69
C ARG A 490 8.77 30.81 39.71
N ALA A 491 7.85 29.90 40.10
CA ALA A 491 8.14 28.73 40.96
C ALA A 491 8.87 27.60 40.25
N GLY A 492 9.29 27.79 38.96
CA GLY A 492 10.13 26.84 38.20
C GLY A 492 9.45 26.07 37.09
N LYS A 493 8.13 26.19 36.86
CA LYS A 493 7.43 25.58 35.71
C LYS A 493 7.66 26.36 34.41
N LYS A 494 8.89 26.34 33.90
CA LYS A 494 9.29 27.09 32.70
C LYS A 494 8.50 26.71 31.41
N THR A 495 7.90 25.53 31.38
CA THR A 495 7.03 25.05 30.26
C THR A 495 5.78 25.95 30.08
N LEU A 496 5.38 26.72 31.09
CA LEU A 496 4.27 27.68 31.01
C LEU A 496 4.54 28.90 30.10
N ALA A 497 5.79 29.16 29.71
CA ALA A 497 6.08 30.19 28.69
C ALA A 497 5.25 29.98 27.41
N GLY A 498 5.13 28.71 26.93
CA GLY A 498 4.31 28.36 25.79
C GLY A 498 2.82 28.66 25.96
N PHE A 499 2.28 28.58 27.18
CA PHE A 499 0.92 28.97 27.48
C PHE A 499 0.72 30.48 27.23
N PHE A 500 1.62 31.32 27.76
CA PHE A 500 1.54 32.78 27.57
C PHE A 500 1.69 33.19 26.13
N VAL A 501 2.65 32.59 25.40
CA VAL A 501 2.80 32.76 23.95
C VAL A 501 1.51 32.42 23.21
N GLY A 502 0.87 31.31 23.55
CA GLY A 502 -0.40 30.89 22.96
C GLY A 502 -1.55 31.90 23.24
N GLN A 503 -1.62 32.48 24.45
CA GLN A 503 -2.65 33.47 24.81
C GLN A 503 -2.43 34.80 24.07
N VAL A 504 -1.20 35.30 23.98
CA VAL A 504 -0.88 36.53 23.24
C VAL A 504 -1.10 36.31 21.72
N MET A 505 -0.74 35.17 21.18
CA MET A 505 -1.05 34.81 19.79
C MET A 505 -2.56 34.82 19.53
N ARG A 506 -3.36 34.40 20.50
CA ARG A 506 -4.84 34.42 20.39
C ARG A 506 -5.35 35.88 20.47
N ALA A 507 -4.83 36.69 21.40
CA ALA A 507 -5.20 38.08 21.56
C ALA A 507 -4.84 38.92 20.32
N SER A 508 -3.68 38.70 19.72
CA SER A 508 -3.25 39.30 18.46
C SER A 508 -3.91 38.72 17.21
N LYS A 509 -4.87 37.80 17.35
CA LYS A 509 -5.51 37.04 16.23
C LYS A 509 -4.50 36.32 15.32
N GLY A 510 -3.32 35.99 15.84
CA GLY A 510 -2.23 35.35 15.11
C GLY A 510 -1.33 36.29 14.32
N GLN A 511 -1.41 37.60 14.56
CA GLN A 511 -0.63 38.62 13.85
C GLN A 511 0.70 38.98 14.54
N ALA A 512 0.90 38.68 15.82
CA ALA A 512 2.19 38.89 16.49
C ALA A 512 3.29 38.01 15.88
N ASN A 513 4.50 38.60 15.70
CA ASN A 513 5.65 37.85 15.25
C ASN A 513 6.05 36.80 16.32
N PRO A 514 6.04 35.49 16.00
CA PRO A 514 6.25 34.43 16.99
C PRO A 514 7.63 34.44 17.64
N ALA A 515 8.68 34.79 16.88
CA ALA A 515 10.05 34.84 17.41
C ALA A 515 10.21 35.96 18.42
N LEU A 516 9.80 37.20 18.04
CA LEU A 516 9.82 38.37 18.91
C LEU A 516 8.92 38.17 20.14
N LEU A 517 7.76 37.52 19.95
CA LEU A 517 6.84 37.23 21.04
C LEU A 517 7.45 36.29 22.08
N ASN A 518 8.11 35.20 21.64
CA ASN A 518 8.77 34.26 22.55
C ASN A 518 9.85 34.96 23.39
N GLU A 519 10.67 35.80 22.77
CA GLU A 519 11.71 36.56 23.46
C GLU A 519 11.11 37.52 24.50
N LEU A 520 10.12 38.34 24.12
CA LEU A 520 9.48 39.32 24.98
C LEU A 520 8.70 38.69 26.14
N VAL A 521 7.96 37.57 25.87
CA VAL A 521 7.25 36.83 26.93
C VAL A 521 8.22 36.28 27.95
N THR A 522 9.33 35.64 27.51
CA THR A 522 10.34 35.12 28.43
C THR A 522 10.93 36.22 29.28
N LYS A 523 11.33 37.35 28.69
CA LYS A 523 11.88 38.50 29.37
C LYS A 523 10.91 39.11 30.40
N LYS A 524 9.63 39.23 30.05
CA LYS A 524 8.59 39.80 30.95
C LYS A 524 8.20 38.83 32.08
N LEU A 525 8.26 37.54 31.90
CA LEU A 525 7.99 36.55 32.95
C LEU A 525 9.14 36.38 33.94
N GLU A 526 10.37 36.72 33.53
CA GLU A 526 11.58 36.68 34.38
C GLU A 526 11.82 37.98 35.14
N SER A 527 11.27 39.07 34.68
CA SER A 527 11.21 40.35 35.42
C SER A 527 10.09 40.30 36.47
#